data_3702d4e0f095f3f330c168f9e8b6f5b2
#
_entry.id   3702d4e0f095f3f330c168f9e8b6f5b2
#
_cell.length_a   1.000
_cell.length_b   1.000
_cell.length_c   1.000
_cell.angle_alpha   90.00
_cell.angle_beta   90.00
_cell.angle_gamma   90.00
#
_symmetry.space_group_name_H-M   'P 1'
#
loop_
_entity.id
_entity.type
_entity.pdbx_description
1 polymer ?
#
loop_
_entity_poly.entity_id
_entity_poly.type
_entity_poly.pdbx_seq_one_letter_code
_entity_poly.pdbx_strand_id
1 'polypeptide(L)'
;MTTTWIVLADEGRARILAQPQRGAELQEVEELTDAAAHADEADLQRDAHGRRAHGGTGQVSSVTTSAGADKLEQEADLFARRVAEFLSQALQKQRFGALHIAAAPRFLGRLRQHLSPQVQQAVAQELDKDLLQLNGRDLAQRLFGEEPRYESSGGRNGGHPGTDAATGRGA
;
A
#
# COMPACT_ATOMS: atom_id res chain seq x y z
N MET A 1 7.34 -13.76 -18.36
CA MET A 1 6.31 -12.85 -17.84
C MET A 1 6.89 -12.07 -16.66
N THR A 2 6.69 -10.80 -16.62
CA THR A 2 7.33 -9.94 -15.63
C THR A 2 6.35 -9.62 -14.51
N THR A 3 6.70 -9.95 -13.28
CA THR A 3 5.92 -9.56 -12.10
C THR A 3 6.00 -8.05 -11.92
N THR A 4 4.86 -7.41 -11.76
CA THR A 4 4.76 -5.99 -11.45
C THR A 4 4.55 -5.81 -9.95
N TRP A 5 5.35 -4.95 -9.34
CA TRP A 5 5.14 -4.55 -7.96
C TRP A 5 4.48 -3.19 -7.87
N ILE A 6 3.71 -3.02 -6.82
CA ILE A 6 3.04 -1.77 -6.48
C ILE A 6 3.48 -1.38 -5.07
N VAL A 7 4.01 -0.18 -4.92
CA VAL A 7 4.34 0.42 -3.63
C VAL A 7 3.32 1.49 -3.30
N LEU A 8 2.67 1.35 -2.17
CA LEU A 8 1.80 2.35 -1.58
C LEU A 8 2.47 2.86 -0.32
N ALA A 9 2.74 4.14 -0.22
CA ALA A 9 3.52 4.66 0.89
C ALA A 9 3.12 6.06 1.34
N ASP A 10 3.35 6.29 2.62
CA ASP A 10 3.41 7.59 3.24
C ASP A 10 4.66 7.70 4.14
N GLU A 11 4.74 8.70 4.97
CA GLU A 11 5.90 8.99 5.82
C GLU A 11 6.13 7.96 6.94
N GLY A 12 5.15 7.11 7.25
CA GLY A 12 5.22 6.13 8.33
C GLY A 12 4.95 4.68 7.93
N ARG A 13 4.44 4.45 6.71
CA ARG A 13 4.03 3.12 6.28
C ARG A 13 4.23 2.93 4.78
N ALA A 14 4.64 1.73 4.40
CA ALA A 14 4.68 1.32 3.00
C ALA A 14 4.12 -0.09 2.86
N ARG A 15 3.13 -0.27 1.99
CA ARG A 15 2.59 -1.55 1.57
C ARG A 15 3.11 -1.90 0.19
N ILE A 16 3.58 -3.10 0.03
CA ILE A 16 4.11 -3.60 -1.23
C ILE A 16 3.27 -4.77 -1.69
N LEU A 17 2.69 -4.63 -2.87
CA LEU A 17 1.85 -5.65 -3.50
C LEU A 17 2.51 -6.13 -4.78
N ALA A 18 2.21 -7.36 -5.17
CA ALA A 18 2.66 -7.95 -6.43
C ALA A 18 1.46 -8.31 -7.30
N GLN A 19 1.59 -8.03 -8.58
CA GLN A 19 0.75 -8.58 -9.63
C GLN A 19 1.61 -9.54 -10.47
N PRO A 20 1.44 -10.87 -10.29
CA PRO A 20 2.30 -11.86 -10.95
C PRO A 20 2.23 -11.78 -12.48
N GLN A 21 1.05 -11.47 -13.00
CA GLN A 21 0.80 -11.24 -14.42
C GLN A 21 -0.32 -10.21 -14.58
N ARG A 22 -0.36 -9.57 -15.71
CA ARG A 22 -1.37 -8.55 -16.00
C ARG A 22 -2.79 -9.10 -15.84
N GLY A 23 -3.63 -8.39 -15.07
CA GLY A 23 -5.00 -8.79 -14.77
C GLY A 23 -5.14 -9.83 -13.64
N ALA A 24 -4.03 -10.29 -13.04
CA ALA A 24 -4.08 -11.13 -11.85
C ALA A 24 -4.43 -10.31 -10.60
N GLU A 25 -4.95 -10.99 -9.60
CA GLU A 25 -5.22 -10.40 -8.30
C GLU A 25 -3.92 -9.89 -7.65
N LEU A 26 -4.02 -8.73 -6.99
CA LEU A 26 -2.91 -8.16 -6.24
C LEU A 26 -2.69 -8.93 -4.94
N GLN A 27 -1.48 -9.35 -4.72
CA GLN A 27 -1.05 -10.09 -3.53
C GLN A 27 -0.15 -9.20 -2.67
N GLU A 28 -0.43 -9.12 -1.39
CA GLU A 28 0.43 -8.40 -0.45
C GLU A 28 1.74 -9.17 -0.26
N VAL A 29 2.87 -8.49 -0.46
CA VAL A 29 4.22 -9.07 -0.40
C VAL A 29 4.90 -8.70 0.91
N GLU A 30 4.82 -7.44 1.28
CA GLU A 30 5.52 -6.90 2.45
C GLU A 30 4.84 -5.61 2.93
N GLU A 31 4.94 -5.37 4.21
CA GLU A 31 4.59 -4.11 4.83
C GLU A 31 5.78 -3.60 5.65
N LEU A 32 6.20 -2.38 5.37
CA LEU A 32 7.23 -1.68 6.12
C LEU A 32 6.58 -0.56 6.93
N THR A 33 6.95 -0.45 8.19
CA THR A 33 6.49 0.61 9.08
C THR A 33 7.67 1.33 9.69
N ASP A 34 7.51 2.62 9.91
CA ASP A 34 8.46 3.38 10.71
C ASP A 34 8.15 3.19 12.20
N ALA A 35 9.11 2.65 12.94
CA ALA A 35 8.97 2.42 14.37
C ALA A 35 8.78 3.72 15.16
N ALA A 36 9.35 4.84 14.68
CA ALA A 36 9.21 6.15 15.30
C ALA A 36 7.80 6.72 15.13
N ALA A 37 7.19 6.57 13.96
CA ALA A 37 5.82 7.01 13.71
C ALA A 37 4.80 6.31 14.64
N HIS A 38 5.04 5.06 15.00
CA HIS A 38 4.19 4.34 15.96
C HIS A 38 4.41 4.76 17.40
N ALA A 39 5.64 5.14 17.78
CA ALA A 39 5.92 5.64 19.12
C ALA A 39 5.22 6.97 19.39
N ASP A 40 5.23 7.88 18.41
CA ASP A 40 4.58 9.19 18.52
C ASP A 40 3.05 9.08 18.55
N GLU A 41 2.46 8.16 17.80
CA GLU A 41 1.03 7.91 17.83
C GLU A 41 0.57 7.32 19.19
N ALA A 42 1.37 6.43 19.76
CA ALA A 42 1.11 5.88 21.09
C ALA A 42 1.27 6.92 22.20
N ASP A 43 2.23 7.84 22.07
CA ASP A 43 2.42 8.93 23.02
C ASP A 43 1.34 10.01 22.92
N LEU A 44 0.89 10.35 21.71
CA LEU A 44 -0.24 11.24 21.49
C LEU A 44 -1.54 10.68 22.08
N GLN A 45 -1.76 9.39 22.00
CA GLN A 45 -2.92 8.74 22.62
C GLN A 45 -2.83 8.72 24.14
N ARG A 46 -1.64 8.60 24.74
CA ARG A 46 -1.43 8.70 26.20
C ARG A 46 -1.66 10.11 26.70
N ASP A 47 -1.20 11.13 25.98
CA ASP A 47 -1.38 12.53 26.36
C ASP A 47 -2.84 13.00 26.26
N ALA A 48 -3.62 12.44 25.33
CA ALA A 48 -5.04 12.72 25.23
C ALA A 48 -5.87 12.23 26.43
N HIS A 49 -5.40 11.22 27.16
CA HIS A 49 -6.06 10.70 28.36
C HIS A 49 -5.58 11.36 29.66
N GLY A 50 -4.49 12.13 29.62
CA GLY A 50 -3.84 12.71 30.81
C GLY A 50 -4.16 14.17 31.12
N ARG A 51 -4.77 14.93 30.21
CA ARG A 51 -5.04 16.36 30.43
C ARG A 51 -6.41 16.62 31.04
N ARG A 52 -6.52 16.46 32.35
CA ARG A 52 -7.43 17.30 33.16
C ARG A 52 -6.63 18.43 33.77
N ALA A 53 -6.92 19.64 33.27
CA ALA A 53 -6.83 20.95 33.88
C ALA A 53 -5.71 21.22 34.90
N HIS A 54 -4.75 22.06 34.54
CA HIS A 54 -4.41 23.21 35.38
C HIS A 54 -3.93 24.35 34.46
N GLY A 55 -4.56 25.50 34.57
CA GLY A 55 -4.22 26.70 33.82
C GLY A 55 -2.82 27.15 34.19
N GLY A 56 -2.02 27.35 33.17
CA GLY A 56 -0.72 27.97 33.22
C GLY A 56 -0.47 28.64 31.88
N THR A 57 -0.55 29.97 31.85
CA THR A 57 -0.07 30.80 30.76
C THR A 57 1.43 30.57 30.60
N GLY A 58 1.81 29.58 29.79
CA GLY A 58 3.17 29.32 29.37
C GLY A 58 3.33 29.64 27.89
N GLN A 59 4.07 30.67 27.61
CA GLN A 59 4.53 31.06 26.29
C GLN A 59 5.25 29.87 25.64
N VAL A 60 4.59 29.15 24.72
CA VAL A 60 5.21 28.05 24.00
C VAL A 60 6.19 28.66 23.03
N SER A 61 7.48 28.55 23.33
CA SER A 61 8.55 29.07 22.48
C SER A 61 8.53 28.36 21.14
N SER A 62 8.53 29.10 20.07
CA SER A 62 8.57 28.63 18.67
C SER A 62 9.76 27.74 18.33
N VAL A 63 10.73 27.63 19.20
CA VAL A 63 11.95 26.82 19.06
C VAL A 63 11.65 25.32 19.22
N THR A 64 10.67 24.94 20.04
CA THR A 64 10.33 23.52 20.29
C THR A 64 9.56 22.89 19.12
N THR A 65 8.83 23.68 18.37
CA THR A 65 8.08 23.23 17.19
C THR A 65 8.95 22.99 15.97
N SER A 66 10.00 23.78 15.76
CA SER A 66 10.94 23.56 14.66
C SER A 66 11.83 22.33 14.87
N ALA A 67 12.33 22.09 16.08
CA ALA A 67 13.12 20.90 16.41
C ALA A 67 12.31 19.61 16.24
N GLY A 68 11.01 19.61 16.58
CA GLY A 68 10.12 18.48 16.36
C GLY A 68 9.83 18.23 14.88
N ALA A 69 9.66 19.28 14.08
CA ALA A 69 9.47 19.19 12.63
C ALA A 69 10.70 18.64 11.94
N ASP A 70 11.90 19.13 12.30
CA ASP A 70 13.17 18.65 11.75
C ASP A 70 13.40 17.16 12.05
N LYS A 71 13.05 16.70 13.24
CA LYS A 71 13.14 15.30 13.62
C LYS A 71 12.20 14.43 12.76
N LEU A 72 10.96 14.81 12.59
CA LEU A 72 9.98 14.10 11.74
C LEU A 72 10.46 14.04 10.28
N GLU A 73 11.06 15.11 9.78
CA GLU A 73 11.64 15.12 8.44
C GLU A 73 12.80 14.15 8.28
N GLN A 74 13.67 14.06 9.28
CA GLN A 74 14.78 13.11 9.28
C GLN A 74 14.28 11.66 9.35
N GLU A 75 13.28 11.38 10.17
CA GLU A 75 12.67 10.07 10.28
C GLU A 75 12.00 9.64 8.97
N ALA A 76 11.26 10.53 8.32
CA ALA A 76 10.65 10.28 7.02
C ALA A 76 11.71 10.02 5.93
N ASP A 77 12.84 10.72 5.97
CA ASP A 77 13.96 10.49 5.05
C ASP A 77 14.63 9.13 5.27
N LEU A 78 14.86 8.75 6.51
CA LEU A 78 15.40 7.44 6.86
C LEU A 78 14.44 6.31 6.45
N PHE A 79 13.15 6.52 6.62
CA PHE A 79 12.13 5.56 6.18
C PHE A 79 12.12 5.42 4.66
N ALA A 80 12.18 6.53 3.91
CA ALA A 80 12.27 6.52 2.46
C ALA A 80 13.51 5.76 1.96
N ARG A 81 14.66 5.97 2.62
CA ARG A 81 15.87 5.20 2.34
C ARG A 81 15.67 3.71 2.54
N ARG A 82 15.06 3.32 3.64
CA ARG A 82 14.78 1.93 3.97
C ARG A 82 13.86 1.25 2.94
N VAL A 83 12.83 1.95 2.49
CA VAL A 83 11.95 1.47 1.41
C VAL A 83 12.74 1.31 0.10
N ALA A 84 13.56 2.29 -0.25
CA ALA A 84 14.41 2.25 -1.45
C ALA A 84 15.42 1.09 -1.42
N GLU A 85 16.05 0.83 -0.29
CA GLU A 85 16.97 -0.31 -0.11
C GLU A 85 16.24 -1.65 -0.28
N PHE A 86 15.06 -1.78 0.30
CA PHE A 86 14.22 -2.98 0.13
C PHE A 86 13.90 -3.24 -1.35
N LEU A 87 13.48 -2.22 -2.08
CA LEU A 87 13.20 -2.31 -3.51
C LEU A 87 14.43 -2.67 -4.34
N SER A 88 15.59 -2.10 -4.01
CA SER A 88 16.85 -2.40 -4.67
C SER A 88 17.25 -3.87 -4.50
N GLN A 89 17.17 -4.38 -3.28
CA GLN A 89 17.46 -5.78 -2.98
C GLN A 89 16.48 -6.73 -3.67
N ALA A 90 15.20 -6.38 -3.70
CA ALA A 90 14.18 -7.18 -4.36
C ALA A 90 14.38 -7.23 -5.88
N LEU A 91 14.77 -6.12 -6.50
CA LEU A 91 15.09 -6.06 -7.92
C LEU A 91 16.33 -6.92 -8.26
N GLN A 92 17.37 -6.84 -7.44
CA GLN A 92 18.56 -7.68 -7.60
C GLN A 92 18.25 -9.18 -7.51
N LYS A 93 17.28 -9.55 -6.66
CA LYS A 93 16.76 -10.93 -6.55
C LYS A 93 15.72 -11.28 -7.63
N GLN A 94 15.52 -10.40 -8.60
CA GLN A 94 14.56 -10.57 -9.69
C GLN A 94 13.11 -10.85 -9.24
N ARG A 95 12.70 -10.29 -8.11
CA ARG A 95 11.35 -10.45 -7.58
C ARG A 95 10.30 -9.67 -8.35
N PHE A 96 10.70 -8.62 -9.04
CA PHE A 96 9.86 -7.84 -9.94
C PHE A 96 10.67 -7.30 -11.12
N GLY A 97 10.01 -6.90 -12.17
CA GLY A 97 10.64 -6.25 -13.31
C GLY A 97 9.99 -4.93 -13.71
N ALA A 98 8.80 -4.65 -13.17
CA ALA A 98 8.13 -3.36 -13.31
C ALA A 98 7.62 -2.90 -11.95
N LEU A 99 7.62 -1.58 -11.72
CA LEU A 99 7.25 -0.97 -10.46
C LEU A 99 6.26 0.17 -10.68
N HIS A 100 5.16 0.16 -9.95
CA HIS A 100 4.26 1.29 -9.78
C HIS A 100 4.42 1.85 -8.38
N ILE A 101 4.49 3.17 -8.24
CA ILE A 101 4.61 3.86 -6.96
C ILE A 101 3.45 4.81 -6.80
N ALA A 102 2.69 4.67 -5.72
CA ALA A 102 1.70 5.66 -5.29
C ALA A 102 2.04 6.08 -3.86
N ALA A 103 2.37 7.33 -3.67
CA ALA A 103 2.79 7.83 -2.38
C ALA A 103 2.30 9.27 -2.16
N ALA A 104 2.16 9.63 -0.88
CA ALA A 104 1.93 11.02 -0.51
C ALA A 104 3.01 11.92 -1.15
N PRO A 105 2.65 13.12 -1.65
CA PRO A 105 3.55 13.92 -2.49
C PRO A 105 4.92 14.21 -1.88
N ARG A 106 4.97 14.52 -0.59
CA ARG A 106 6.22 14.78 0.13
C ARG A 106 7.09 13.53 0.22
N PHE A 107 6.48 12.40 0.56
CA PHE A 107 7.20 11.14 0.66
C PHE A 107 7.68 10.64 -0.70
N LEU A 108 6.89 10.80 -1.75
CA LEU A 108 7.30 10.45 -3.11
C LEU A 108 8.57 11.21 -3.54
N GLY A 109 8.66 12.50 -3.21
CA GLY A 109 9.86 13.29 -3.47
C GLY A 109 11.09 12.78 -2.73
N ARG A 110 10.95 12.38 -1.47
CA ARG A 110 12.04 11.78 -0.68
C ARG A 110 12.44 10.41 -1.22
N LEU A 111 11.46 9.57 -1.52
CA LEU A 111 11.70 8.23 -2.05
C LEU A 111 12.50 8.29 -3.35
N ARG A 112 12.14 9.18 -4.27
CA ARG A 112 12.87 9.40 -5.54
C ARG A 112 14.36 9.69 -5.33
N GLN A 113 14.72 10.42 -4.29
CA GLN A 113 16.12 10.76 -4.00
C GLN A 113 16.95 9.54 -3.58
N HIS A 114 16.32 8.53 -3.02
CA HIS A 114 16.99 7.32 -2.51
C HIS A 114 16.90 6.12 -3.46
N LEU A 115 16.01 6.14 -4.46
CA LEU A 115 15.91 5.06 -5.43
C LEU A 115 17.20 4.90 -6.22
N SER A 116 17.70 3.65 -6.31
CA SER A 116 18.84 3.34 -7.19
C SER A 116 18.47 3.56 -8.66
N PRO A 117 19.45 3.85 -9.55
CA PRO A 117 19.19 4.02 -10.98
C PRO A 117 18.47 2.82 -11.60
N GLN A 118 18.77 1.61 -11.15
CA GLN A 118 18.16 0.38 -11.63
C GLN A 118 16.67 0.31 -11.26
N VAL A 119 16.33 0.67 -10.02
CA VAL A 119 14.94 0.73 -9.58
C VAL A 119 14.19 1.84 -10.32
N GLN A 120 14.80 3.02 -10.51
CA GLN A 120 14.18 4.10 -11.29
C GLN A 120 13.85 3.67 -12.72
N GLN A 121 14.70 2.89 -13.37
CA GLN A 121 14.43 2.34 -14.71
C GLN A 121 13.27 1.34 -14.71
N ALA A 122 13.04 0.63 -13.61
CA ALA A 122 11.91 -0.30 -13.47
C ALA A 122 10.58 0.40 -13.17
N VAL A 123 10.60 1.69 -12.78
CA VAL A 123 9.39 2.47 -12.51
C VAL A 123 8.63 2.71 -13.80
N ALA A 124 7.43 2.15 -13.89
CA ALA A 124 6.52 2.32 -15.01
C ALA A 124 5.53 3.47 -14.78
N GLN A 125 5.15 3.72 -13.53
CA GLN A 125 4.20 4.77 -13.18
C GLN A 125 4.45 5.29 -11.77
N GLU A 126 4.29 6.58 -11.60
CA GLU A 126 4.26 7.25 -10.30
C GLU A 126 2.98 8.05 -10.13
N LEU A 127 2.37 7.97 -8.97
CA LEU A 127 1.21 8.74 -8.56
C LEU A 127 1.52 9.47 -7.24
N ASP A 128 1.28 10.75 -7.20
CA ASP A 128 1.43 11.61 -6.03
C ASP A 128 0.18 11.60 -5.15
N LYS A 129 -0.30 10.40 -4.84
CA LYS A 129 -1.52 10.18 -4.05
C LYS A 129 -1.28 9.11 -3.00
N ASP A 130 -1.79 9.36 -1.80
CA ASP A 130 -1.88 8.36 -0.76
C ASP A 130 -3.03 7.39 -1.08
N LEU A 131 -2.69 6.16 -1.40
CA LEU A 131 -3.61 5.08 -1.71
C LEU A 131 -3.51 3.91 -0.70
N LEU A 132 -2.88 4.12 0.44
CA LEU A 132 -2.63 3.09 1.47
C LEU A 132 -3.89 2.39 1.95
N GLN A 133 -5.02 3.09 1.97
CA GLN A 133 -6.29 2.57 2.48
C GLN A 133 -7.09 1.78 1.44
N LEU A 134 -6.68 1.79 0.18
CA LEU A 134 -7.39 1.06 -0.85
C LEU A 134 -7.17 -0.45 -0.74
N ASN A 135 -8.24 -1.21 -0.92
CA ASN A 135 -8.15 -2.66 -1.09
C ASN A 135 -7.58 -3.02 -2.48
N GLY A 136 -7.21 -4.27 -2.68
CA GLY A 136 -6.56 -4.71 -3.91
C GLY A 136 -7.40 -4.49 -5.17
N ARG A 137 -8.74 -4.61 -5.08
CA ARG A 137 -9.65 -4.41 -6.22
C ARG A 137 -9.68 -2.93 -6.66
N ASP A 138 -9.95 -2.03 -5.71
CA ASP A 138 -10.04 -0.60 -5.99
C ASP A 138 -8.69 -0.05 -6.46
N LEU A 139 -7.60 -0.60 -5.92
CA LEU A 139 -6.25 -0.28 -6.32
C LEU A 139 -5.96 -0.73 -7.76
N ALA A 140 -6.33 -1.97 -8.12
CA ALA A 140 -6.15 -2.49 -9.48
C ALA A 140 -6.93 -1.65 -10.49
N GLN A 141 -8.17 -1.29 -10.18
CA GLN A 141 -8.97 -0.41 -11.02
C GLN A 141 -8.34 0.99 -11.15
N ARG A 142 -7.83 1.53 -10.05
CA ARG A 142 -7.20 2.85 -10.04
C ARG A 142 -5.91 2.93 -10.85
N LEU A 143 -5.08 1.89 -10.76
CA LEU A 143 -3.76 1.85 -11.39
C LEU A 143 -3.80 1.32 -12.83
N PHE A 144 -4.67 0.35 -13.10
CA PHE A 144 -4.66 -0.36 -14.38
C PHE A 144 -5.95 -0.16 -15.18
N GLY A 145 -7.00 0.42 -14.60
CA GLY A 145 -8.32 0.55 -15.23
C GLY A 145 -8.98 -0.81 -15.53
N GLU A 146 -8.49 -1.89 -14.93
CA GLU A 146 -8.97 -3.25 -15.13
C GLU A 146 -9.65 -3.76 -13.87
N GLU A 147 -10.84 -4.34 -14.00
CA GLU A 147 -11.41 -5.16 -12.93
C GLU A 147 -10.65 -6.49 -12.85
N PRO A 148 -10.20 -6.90 -11.64
CA PRO A 148 -9.59 -8.21 -11.48
C PRO A 148 -10.57 -9.29 -11.96
N ARG A 149 -10.12 -10.14 -12.86
CA ARG A 149 -10.89 -11.32 -13.27
C ARG A 149 -10.90 -12.29 -12.11
N TYR A 150 -12.01 -12.32 -11.39
CA TYR A 150 -12.28 -13.43 -10.49
C TYR A 150 -12.51 -14.66 -11.36
N GLU A 151 -11.62 -15.62 -11.31
CA GLU A 151 -12.01 -16.98 -11.65
C GLU A 151 -13.02 -17.41 -10.61
N SER A 152 -14.30 -17.34 -10.97
CA SER A 152 -15.34 -17.99 -10.23
C SER A 152 -15.01 -19.48 -10.25
N SER A 153 -14.46 -20.00 -9.15
CA SER A 153 -14.37 -21.42 -8.92
C SER A 153 -15.78 -21.98 -9.06
N GLY A 154 -16.02 -22.63 -10.18
CA GLY A 154 -17.33 -23.09 -10.61
C GLY A 154 -17.98 -23.93 -9.53
N GLY A 155 -18.98 -23.38 -8.91
CA GLY A 155 -19.97 -24.14 -8.21
C GLY A 155 -20.61 -25.10 -9.22
N ARG A 156 -20.26 -26.37 -9.11
CA ARG A 156 -20.99 -27.43 -9.77
C ARG A 156 -22.43 -27.41 -9.27
N ASN A 157 -23.28 -26.78 -10.03
CA ASN A 157 -24.69 -26.91 -9.82
C ASN A 157 -25.09 -28.26 -10.43
N GLY A 158 -25.32 -29.22 -9.55
CA GLY A 158 -25.86 -30.53 -9.93
C GLY A 158 -27.21 -30.39 -10.61
N GLY A 159 -27.22 -30.68 -11.88
CA GLY A 159 -28.46 -30.82 -12.63
C GLY A 159 -29.34 -31.90 -12.03
N HIS A 160 -30.51 -31.50 -11.65
CA HIS A 160 -31.59 -32.42 -11.28
C HIS A 160 -32.18 -32.95 -12.57
N PRO A 161 -32.21 -34.26 -12.85
CA PRO A 161 -32.96 -34.79 -14.00
C PRO A 161 -34.45 -34.79 -13.66
N GLY A 162 -35.17 -33.93 -14.32
CA GLY A 162 -36.62 -33.97 -14.30
C GLY A 162 -37.15 -35.26 -14.93
N THR A 163 -37.88 -35.99 -14.16
CA THR A 163 -38.66 -37.13 -14.62
C THR A 163 -39.95 -36.62 -15.31
N ASP A 164 -39.92 -36.63 -16.62
CA ASP A 164 -41.16 -36.48 -17.40
C ASP A 164 -41.86 -37.81 -17.48
N ALA A 165 -42.94 -37.92 -16.74
CA ALA A 165 -43.93 -38.97 -16.92
C ALA A 165 -44.87 -38.59 -18.08
N ALA A 166 -44.63 -39.14 -19.23
CA ALA A 166 -45.57 -39.06 -20.32
C ALA A 166 -46.68 -40.08 -20.13
N THR A 167 -47.87 -39.59 -19.84
CA THR A 167 -49.10 -40.38 -19.91
C THR A 167 -49.67 -40.26 -21.32
N GLY A 168 -49.44 -41.30 -22.13
CA GLY A 168 -50.13 -41.47 -23.39
C GLY A 168 -51.42 -42.18 -23.18
N ARG A 169 -52.54 -41.61 -23.58
CA ARG A 169 -53.75 -42.29 -23.90
C ARG A 169 -54.02 -42.05 -25.36
N GLY A 170 -53.95 -43.11 -26.14
CA GLY A 170 -54.55 -43.21 -27.43
C GLY A 170 -55.67 -44.31 -27.37
N ALA A 171 -56.77 -43.98 -27.88
CA ALA A 171 -57.80 -44.91 -28.18
C ALA A 171 -57.52 -45.59 -29.54
#